data_fdaa10faa8651313cd74b47a88dbccd3
#
_entry.id   fdaa10faa8651313cd74b47a88dbccd3
#
_cell.length_a   1.000
_cell.length_b   1.000
_cell.length_c   1.000
_cell.angle_alpha   90.00
_cell.angle_beta   90.00
_cell.angle_gamma   90.00
#
_symmetry.space_group_name_H-M   'P 1'
#
loop_
_entity.id
_entity.type
_entity.pdbx_description
1 polymer ?
#
loop_
_entity_poly.entity_id
_entity_poly.type
_entity_poly.pdbx_seq_one_letter_code
_entity_poly.pdbx_strand_id
1 'polypeptide(L)'
;MTATATTATATGKMVRVGRLEEIASPTVVSGGRHGIAVFVSEGRPYAVDNRCPHMGFPLHKGSVRDGILTCHWHHARFDLESGGTFDPWADDVRTYPVLVEDGVVFVDPFPPVEDARTRWKGRLRDGLEQNLSLVMVKSVLALVDSGVNPAEVVEVGGTFGARYRERGWFSGLTILSAMTNMLPHLNDEDRVLALYHGLVHVARDTAMQAPHFQLDELPTRDVAPERLKLWLREFVEVRDRDGAERALLTAIKAGIEPAGLADML
;
A
#
# COMPACT_ATOMS: atom_id res chain seq x y z
N MET A 1 33.41 -1.63 17.63
CA MET A 1 32.38 -0.61 17.61
C MET A 1 31.15 -1.22 18.27
N THR A 2 30.86 -0.79 19.49
CA THR A 2 29.82 -1.33 20.37
C THR A 2 28.47 -0.82 19.90
N ALA A 3 27.59 -1.71 19.46
CA ALA A 3 26.20 -1.39 19.15
C ALA A 3 25.46 -1.10 20.45
N THR A 4 24.96 0.14 20.57
CA THR A 4 24.15 0.60 21.69
C THR A 4 22.74 0.01 21.52
N ALA A 5 22.39 -0.93 22.40
CA ALA A 5 21.01 -1.42 22.50
C ALA A 5 20.12 -0.29 23.01
N THR A 6 19.18 0.15 22.19
CA THR A 6 18.14 1.11 22.61
C THR A 6 17.15 0.37 23.50
N THR A 7 17.22 0.62 24.79
CA THR A 7 16.26 0.12 25.78
C THR A 7 14.95 0.88 25.61
N ALA A 8 13.99 0.29 24.89
CA ALA A 8 12.61 0.76 24.87
C ALA A 8 11.97 0.39 26.21
N THR A 9 11.58 1.37 27.00
CA THR A 9 10.81 1.22 28.21
C THR A 9 9.38 0.78 27.83
N ALA A 10 9.15 -0.54 27.86
CA ALA A 10 7.81 -1.11 27.66
C ALA A 10 7.00 -0.96 28.96
N THR A 11 6.00 -0.06 28.95
CA THR A 11 5.01 0.12 30.03
C THR A 11 3.75 -0.76 29.79
N GLY A 12 3.87 -1.86 29.05
CA GLY A 12 2.81 -2.85 28.81
C GLY A 12 3.04 -4.14 29.63
N LYS A 13 1.95 -4.81 30.04
CA LYS A 13 2.04 -6.08 30.74
C LYS A 13 2.53 -7.16 29.76
N MET A 14 3.82 -7.51 29.84
CA MET A 14 4.41 -8.57 29.04
C MET A 14 3.72 -9.91 29.30
N VAL A 15 3.51 -10.69 28.26
CA VAL A 15 2.93 -12.04 28.35
C VAL A 15 4.06 -13.04 28.44
N ARG A 16 4.09 -13.85 29.52
CA ARG A 16 5.04 -14.94 29.70
C ARG A 16 4.71 -16.07 28.73
N VAL A 17 5.67 -16.53 27.95
CA VAL A 17 5.56 -17.66 27.03
C VAL A 17 5.97 -18.96 27.71
N GLY A 18 7.22 -19.03 28.19
CA GLY A 18 7.83 -20.21 28.83
C GLY A 18 9.33 -20.07 28.88
N ARG A 19 10.03 -21.12 29.30
CA ARG A 19 11.50 -21.16 29.21
C ARG A 19 11.91 -21.41 27.78
N LEU A 20 12.93 -20.68 27.31
CA LEU A 20 13.41 -20.77 25.91
C LEU A 20 13.74 -22.21 25.50
N GLU A 21 14.37 -22.96 26.40
CA GLU A 21 14.75 -24.36 26.20
C GLU A 21 13.56 -25.33 26.11
N GLU A 22 12.38 -24.95 26.60
CA GLU A 22 11.15 -25.74 26.62
C GLU A 22 10.24 -25.45 25.41
N ILE A 23 10.51 -24.36 24.65
CA ILE A 23 9.76 -24.01 23.44
C ILE A 23 10.27 -24.87 22.29
N ALA A 24 9.86 -26.16 22.28
CA ALA A 24 10.28 -27.13 21.26
C ALA A 24 9.48 -27.05 19.95
N SER A 25 8.32 -26.43 19.97
CA SER A 25 7.40 -26.23 18.82
C SER A 25 6.75 -24.84 18.91
N PRO A 26 6.13 -24.34 17.84
CA PRO A 26 5.44 -23.06 17.93
C PRO A 26 4.42 -23.05 19.08
N THR A 27 4.57 -22.06 19.98
CA THR A 27 3.67 -21.84 21.12
C THR A 27 2.76 -20.65 20.81
N VAL A 28 1.46 -20.77 21.09
CA VAL A 28 0.52 -19.67 20.90
C VAL A 28 0.18 -19.07 22.25
N VAL A 29 0.34 -17.76 22.39
CA VAL A 29 -0.05 -17.01 23.60
C VAL A 29 -1.16 -16.01 23.28
N SER A 30 -1.85 -15.56 24.34
CA SER A 30 -2.89 -14.55 24.25
C SER A 30 -2.27 -13.20 23.87
N GLY A 31 -2.87 -12.52 22.91
CA GLY A 31 -2.45 -11.19 22.45
C GLY A 31 -2.85 -10.96 21.02
N GLY A 32 -2.83 -9.70 20.59
CA GLY A 32 -3.31 -9.34 19.27
C GLY A 32 -4.77 -9.74 19.03
N ARG A 33 -5.18 -9.76 17.77
CA ARG A 33 -6.57 -10.14 17.40
C ARG A 33 -6.75 -11.67 17.27
N HIS A 34 -5.68 -12.40 16.95
CA HIS A 34 -5.75 -13.82 16.56
C HIS A 34 -4.84 -14.73 17.39
N GLY A 35 -4.29 -14.21 18.52
CA GLY A 35 -3.21 -14.83 19.27
C GLY A 35 -1.85 -14.51 18.64
N ILE A 36 -0.79 -14.76 19.40
CA ILE A 36 0.58 -14.53 18.98
C ILE A 36 1.28 -15.90 18.89
N ALA A 37 1.81 -16.23 17.72
CA ALA A 37 2.62 -17.43 17.52
C ALA A 37 4.08 -17.12 17.81
N VAL A 38 4.68 -17.87 18.73
CA VAL A 38 6.08 -17.75 19.12
C VAL A 38 6.86 -18.93 18.56
N PHE A 39 7.88 -18.62 17.80
CA PHE A 39 8.81 -19.60 17.19
C PHE A 39 10.19 -19.45 17.78
N VAL A 40 10.96 -20.53 17.81
CA VAL A 40 12.38 -20.48 18.10
C VAL A 40 13.14 -20.93 16.85
N SER A 41 14.01 -20.08 16.35
CA SER A 41 14.90 -20.36 15.22
C SER A 41 16.33 -20.00 15.61
N GLU A 42 17.27 -20.90 15.40
CA GLU A 42 18.68 -20.71 15.74
C GLU A 42 18.92 -20.24 17.20
N GLY A 43 18.10 -20.76 18.13
CA GLY A 43 18.17 -20.41 19.55
C GLY A 43 17.61 -19.04 19.92
N ARG A 44 17.01 -18.31 18.99
CA ARG A 44 16.35 -17.00 19.20
C ARG A 44 14.85 -17.13 19.10
N PRO A 45 14.07 -16.55 20.03
CA PRO A 45 12.62 -16.52 19.96
C PRO A 45 12.13 -15.35 19.09
N TYR A 46 11.09 -15.59 18.31
CA TYR A 46 10.40 -14.63 17.46
C TYR A 46 8.91 -14.74 17.67
N ALA A 47 8.19 -13.64 17.58
CA ALA A 47 6.75 -13.61 17.80
C ALA A 47 6.03 -12.88 16.65
N VAL A 48 5.03 -13.53 16.06
CA VAL A 48 4.25 -12.99 14.94
C VAL A 48 2.74 -13.16 15.21
N ASP A 49 1.90 -12.37 14.53
CA ASP A 49 0.46 -12.60 14.56
C ASP A 49 0.14 -14.02 14.06
N ASN A 50 -0.70 -14.73 14.80
CA ASN A 50 -1.01 -16.14 14.48
C ASN A 50 -2.01 -16.27 13.34
N ARG A 51 -2.00 -15.34 12.40
CA ARG A 51 -2.86 -15.36 11.23
C ARG A 51 -2.11 -14.96 9.99
N CYS A 52 -2.09 -15.84 9.00
CA CYS A 52 -1.51 -15.55 7.70
C CYS A 52 -2.25 -14.36 7.06
N PRO A 53 -1.55 -13.25 6.74
CA PRO A 53 -2.18 -12.07 6.17
C PRO A 53 -2.69 -12.29 4.75
N HIS A 54 -2.30 -13.39 4.08
CA HIS A 54 -2.88 -13.76 2.79
C HIS A 54 -4.37 -14.10 2.92
N MET A 55 -4.69 -15.23 3.58
CA MET A 55 -6.07 -15.76 3.66
C MET A 55 -6.47 -16.26 5.04
N GLY A 56 -5.69 -15.96 6.09
CA GLY A 56 -6.09 -16.19 7.47
C GLY A 56 -5.72 -17.54 8.08
N PHE A 57 -4.86 -18.35 7.45
CA PHE A 57 -4.40 -19.62 8.01
C PHE A 57 -3.61 -19.40 9.31
N PRO A 58 -3.80 -20.24 10.37
CA PRO A 58 -3.04 -20.11 11.61
C PRO A 58 -1.55 -20.40 11.40
N LEU A 59 -0.68 -19.39 11.60
CA LEU A 59 0.74 -19.49 11.28
C LEU A 59 1.52 -20.44 12.20
N HIS A 60 1.04 -20.70 13.43
CA HIS A 60 1.66 -21.73 14.28
C HIS A 60 1.61 -23.14 13.66
N LYS A 61 0.77 -23.37 12.65
CA LYS A 61 0.74 -24.62 11.87
C LYS A 61 1.66 -24.58 10.65
N GLY A 62 2.37 -23.49 10.43
CA GLY A 62 3.38 -23.37 9.40
C GLY A 62 4.70 -24.04 9.80
N SER A 63 5.71 -23.93 8.96
CA SER A 63 7.06 -24.40 9.22
C SER A 63 8.07 -23.26 9.16
N VAL A 64 9.13 -23.40 9.98
CA VAL A 64 10.25 -22.44 10.00
C VAL A 64 11.50 -23.16 9.55
N ARG A 65 12.21 -22.55 8.61
CA ARG A 65 13.52 -22.98 8.16
C ARG A 65 14.37 -21.77 7.80
N ASP A 66 15.58 -21.71 8.31
CA ASP A 66 16.55 -20.64 8.02
C ASP A 66 15.97 -19.22 8.25
N GLY A 67 15.19 -19.03 9.34
CA GLY A 67 14.53 -17.76 9.67
C GLY A 67 13.29 -17.43 8.83
N ILE A 68 12.89 -18.31 7.88
CA ILE A 68 11.72 -18.13 7.02
C ILE A 68 10.55 -18.95 7.55
N LEU A 69 9.46 -18.27 7.88
CA LEU A 69 8.17 -18.87 8.20
C LEU A 69 7.36 -19.11 6.93
N THR A 70 7.02 -20.36 6.65
CA THR A 70 6.18 -20.75 5.50
C THR A 70 4.78 -21.16 5.96
N CYS A 71 3.76 -20.48 5.46
CA CYS A 71 2.36 -20.83 5.64
C CYS A 71 2.03 -22.10 4.86
N HIS A 72 1.39 -23.10 5.49
CA HIS A 72 1.11 -24.38 4.81
C HIS A 72 -0.13 -24.34 3.90
N TRP A 73 -0.88 -23.25 3.87
CA TRP A 73 -2.09 -23.22 3.03
C TRP A 73 -1.76 -22.87 1.57
N HIS A 74 -1.12 -21.71 1.34
CA HIS A 74 -0.76 -21.25 -0.01
C HIS A 74 0.74 -20.96 -0.14
N HIS A 75 1.54 -21.40 0.84
CA HIS A 75 3.00 -21.28 0.86
C HIS A 75 3.53 -19.82 0.88
N ALA A 76 2.74 -18.88 1.41
CA ALA A 76 3.27 -17.53 1.69
C ALA A 76 4.44 -17.62 2.68
N ARG A 77 5.52 -16.90 2.39
CA ARG A 77 6.78 -16.92 3.13
C ARG A 77 7.04 -15.58 3.77
N PHE A 78 7.47 -15.60 5.01
CA PHE A 78 7.70 -14.41 5.82
C PHE A 78 9.05 -14.51 6.52
N ASP A 79 9.79 -13.40 6.56
CA ASP A 79 10.93 -13.27 7.46
C ASP A 79 10.43 -13.21 8.92
N LEU A 80 10.95 -14.07 9.77
CA LEU A 80 10.52 -14.11 11.18
C LEU A 80 10.90 -12.85 11.98
N GLU A 81 11.97 -12.19 11.60
CA GLU A 81 12.46 -11.03 12.35
C GLU A 81 11.65 -9.77 12.05
N SER A 82 11.49 -9.45 10.78
CA SER A 82 10.78 -8.25 10.34
C SER A 82 9.29 -8.47 10.09
N GLY A 83 8.87 -9.70 9.84
CA GLY A 83 7.54 -10.04 9.37
C GLY A 83 7.33 -9.79 7.87
N GLY A 84 8.34 -9.28 7.18
CA GLY A 84 8.27 -8.95 5.75
C GLY A 84 7.97 -10.18 4.88
N THR A 85 7.05 -10.01 3.93
CA THR A 85 6.71 -11.09 2.99
C THR A 85 7.70 -11.18 1.83
N PHE A 86 8.08 -12.39 1.44
CA PHE A 86 8.81 -12.66 0.19
C PHE A 86 7.88 -12.80 -1.01
N ASP A 87 6.57 -12.85 -0.77
CA ASP A 87 5.57 -13.11 -1.79
C ASP A 87 4.66 -11.88 -1.94
N PRO A 88 4.79 -11.08 -3.03
CA PRO A 88 4.09 -9.80 -3.21
C PRO A 88 2.55 -9.87 -3.10
N TRP A 89 1.97 -11.04 -3.33
CA TRP A 89 0.54 -11.30 -3.22
C TRP A 89 0.05 -11.52 -1.78
N ALA A 90 0.97 -11.67 -0.79
CA ALA A 90 0.66 -11.64 0.63
C ALA A 90 1.07 -10.28 1.23
N ASP A 91 0.47 -9.89 2.35
CA ASP A 91 0.90 -8.73 3.13
C ASP A 91 1.93 -9.16 4.17
N ASP A 92 2.68 -8.21 4.74
CA ASP A 92 3.59 -8.48 5.84
C ASP A 92 2.82 -8.98 7.06
N VAL A 93 3.38 -9.96 7.77
CA VAL A 93 2.83 -10.41 9.04
C VAL A 93 3.30 -9.50 10.16
N ARG A 94 2.40 -9.14 11.06
CA ARG A 94 2.75 -8.32 12.22
C ARG A 94 3.68 -9.09 13.15
N THR A 95 4.79 -8.45 13.56
CA THR A 95 5.70 -8.97 14.58
C THR A 95 5.43 -8.32 15.93
N TYR A 96 5.88 -8.98 16.99
CA TYR A 96 5.76 -8.53 18.37
C TYR A 96 7.12 -8.53 19.06
N PRO A 97 7.46 -7.50 19.86
CA PRO A 97 8.72 -7.49 20.60
C PRO A 97 8.82 -8.65 21.57
N VAL A 98 9.99 -9.28 21.59
CA VAL A 98 10.30 -10.41 22.47
C VAL A 98 11.44 -10.02 23.41
N LEU A 99 11.28 -10.35 24.68
CA LEU A 99 12.29 -10.19 25.73
C LEU A 99 12.63 -11.55 26.30
N VAL A 100 13.89 -11.80 26.54
CA VAL A 100 14.38 -13.00 27.26
C VAL A 100 15.07 -12.54 28.55
N GLU A 101 14.50 -12.93 29.70
CA GLU A 101 15.08 -12.69 31.03
C GLU A 101 15.25 -14.01 31.77
N ASP A 102 16.42 -14.30 32.27
CA ASP A 102 16.75 -15.52 33.02
C ASP A 102 16.33 -16.82 32.28
N GLY A 103 16.43 -16.80 30.96
CA GLY A 103 16.03 -17.92 30.10
C GLY A 103 14.51 -18.06 29.92
N VAL A 104 13.71 -17.12 30.42
CA VAL A 104 12.25 -17.07 30.21
C VAL A 104 11.92 -16.08 29.11
N VAL A 105 11.06 -16.49 28.18
CA VAL A 105 10.61 -15.69 27.04
C VAL A 105 9.33 -14.95 27.41
N PHE A 106 9.31 -13.65 27.11
CA PHE A 106 8.16 -12.77 27.24
C PHE A 106 7.88 -12.06 25.93
N VAL A 107 6.62 -11.77 25.65
CA VAL A 107 6.17 -11.05 24.43
C VAL A 107 5.37 -9.82 24.83
N ASP A 108 5.65 -8.68 24.18
CA ASP A 108 4.79 -7.49 24.29
C ASP A 108 3.60 -7.65 23.33
N PRO A 109 2.37 -7.84 23.86
CA PRO A 109 1.18 -8.02 23.01
C PRO A 109 0.64 -6.70 22.41
N PHE A 110 1.21 -5.55 22.78
CA PHE A 110 0.77 -4.21 22.37
C PHE A 110 1.90 -3.38 21.77
N PRO A 111 2.56 -3.86 20.68
CA PRO A 111 3.62 -3.07 20.05
C PRO A 111 3.05 -1.75 19.53
N PRO A 112 3.90 -0.71 19.40
CA PRO A 112 3.53 0.53 18.77
C PRO A 112 2.85 0.28 17.41
N VAL A 113 1.78 1.01 17.14
CA VAL A 113 1.05 0.90 15.87
C VAL A 113 1.79 1.75 14.85
N GLU A 114 2.27 1.12 13.79
CA GLU A 114 2.74 1.82 12.60
C GLU A 114 1.59 2.61 11.96
N ASP A 115 1.90 3.72 11.28
CA ASP A 115 0.87 4.50 10.57
C ASP A 115 0.18 3.64 9.50
N ALA A 116 -0.98 3.13 9.85
CA ALA A 116 -1.76 2.24 8.99
C ALA A 116 -2.11 2.89 7.64
N ARG A 117 -2.29 4.22 7.60
CA ARG A 117 -2.65 4.94 6.35
C ARG A 117 -1.50 4.91 5.36
N THR A 118 -0.30 5.29 5.79
CA THR A 118 0.90 5.28 4.96
C THR A 118 1.20 3.87 4.46
N ARG A 119 1.14 2.88 5.35
CA ARG A 119 1.32 1.47 4.99
C ARG A 119 0.34 1.02 3.90
N TRP A 120 -0.96 1.24 4.10
CA TRP A 120 -1.97 0.76 3.16
C TRP A 120 -2.00 1.52 1.83
N LYS A 121 -1.61 2.81 1.81
CA LYS A 121 -1.35 3.53 0.55
C LYS A 121 -0.18 2.92 -0.22
N GLY A 122 0.90 2.58 0.47
CA GLY A 122 2.04 1.84 -0.11
C GLY A 122 1.59 0.50 -0.70
N ARG A 123 0.85 -0.31 0.08
CA ARG A 123 0.33 -1.61 -0.39
C ARG A 123 -0.64 -1.49 -1.56
N LEU A 124 -1.47 -0.44 -1.60
CA LEU A 124 -2.31 -0.16 -2.76
C LEU A 124 -1.46 0.08 -4.02
N ARG A 125 -0.38 0.84 -3.88
CA ARG A 125 0.55 1.08 -4.98
C ARG A 125 1.23 -0.20 -5.44
N ASP A 126 1.72 -1.03 -4.52
CA ASP A 126 2.29 -2.35 -4.85
C ASP A 126 1.27 -3.22 -5.62
N GLY A 127 0.01 -3.21 -5.17
CA GLY A 127 -1.09 -3.89 -5.83
C GLY A 127 -1.35 -3.42 -7.26
N LEU A 128 -1.22 -2.11 -7.50
CA LEU A 128 -1.31 -1.53 -8.85
C LEU A 128 -0.10 -1.93 -9.71
N GLU A 129 1.12 -1.82 -9.19
CA GLU A 129 2.36 -2.15 -9.89
C GLU A 129 2.41 -3.62 -10.31
N GLN A 130 1.96 -4.52 -9.44
CA GLN A 130 1.98 -5.97 -9.67
C GLN A 130 0.66 -6.51 -10.25
N ASN A 131 -0.32 -5.65 -10.50
CA ASN A 131 -1.68 -6.03 -10.94
C ASN A 131 -2.31 -7.11 -10.04
N LEU A 132 -2.20 -6.94 -8.72
CA LEU A 132 -2.65 -7.89 -7.70
C LEU A 132 -4.01 -7.47 -7.11
N SER A 133 -5.09 -7.97 -7.68
CA SER A 133 -6.48 -7.64 -7.29
C SER A 133 -6.76 -7.83 -5.80
N LEU A 134 -6.26 -8.90 -5.19
CA LEU A 134 -6.47 -9.18 -3.75
C LEU A 134 -5.76 -8.15 -2.86
N VAL A 135 -4.55 -7.72 -3.23
CA VAL A 135 -3.81 -6.69 -2.49
C VAL A 135 -4.54 -5.35 -2.60
N MET A 136 -5.01 -4.99 -3.79
CA MET A 136 -5.78 -3.76 -4.01
C MET A 136 -7.06 -3.73 -3.18
N VAL A 137 -7.89 -4.78 -3.20
CA VAL A 137 -9.16 -4.78 -2.44
C VAL A 137 -8.93 -4.70 -0.94
N LYS A 138 -7.92 -5.41 -0.41
CA LYS A 138 -7.56 -5.32 1.02
C LYS A 138 -7.09 -3.92 1.40
N SER A 139 -6.28 -3.29 0.54
CA SER A 139 -5.79 -1.94 0.78
C SER A 139 -6.93 -0.92 0.77
N VAL A 140 -7.86 -1.01 -0.19
CA VAL A 140 -9.04 -0.14 -0.24
C VAL A 140 -9.90 -0.30 1.01
N LEU A 141 -10.22 -1.55 1.40
CA LEU A 141 -10.98 -1.83 2.63
C LEU A 141 -10.30 -1.22 3.86
N ALA A 142 -9.01 -1.47 4.04
CA ALA A 142 -8.27 -0.97 5.20
C ALA A 142 -8.16 0.56 5.23
N LEU A 143 -8.03 1.22 4.07
CA LEU A 143 -8.00 2.67 3.97
C LEU A 143 -9.37 3.27 4.31
N VAL A 144 -10.45 2.73 3.77
CA VAL A 144 -11.83 3.16 4.06
C VAL A 144 -12.16 2.95 5.55
N ASP A 145 -11.87 1.77 6.10
CA ASP A 145 -12.08 1.46 7.52
C ASP A 145 -11.26 2.37 8.46
N SER A 146 -10.11 2.86 7.99
CA SER A 146 -9.28 3.82 8.73
C SER A 146 -9.77 5.28 8.60
N GLY A 147 -10.90 5.51 7.92
CA GLY A 147 -11.48 6.84 7.70
C GLY A 147 -10.68 7.72 6.74
N VAL A 148 -9.90 7.13 5.84
CA VAL A 148 -9.21 7.87 4.77
C VAL A 148 -10.24 8.37 3.77
N ASN A 149 -10.11 9.63 3.35
CA ASN A 149 -11.00 10.20 2.35
C ASN A 149 -10.90 9.40 1.04
N PRO A 150 -12.01 8.95 0.45
CA PRO A 150 -12.02 8.26 -0.84
C PRO A 150 -11.24 8.99 -1.95
N ALA A 151 -11.21 10.31 -1.93
CA ALA A 151 -10.42 11.12 -2.87
C ALA A 151 -8.92 10.79 -2.82
N GLU A 152 -8.36 10.49 -1.64
CA GLU A 152 -6.95 10.10 -1.49
C GLU A 152 -6.66 8.72 -2.10
N VAL A 153 -7.63 7.80 -2.05
CA VAL A 153 -7.53 6.49 -2.71
C VAL A 153 -7.56 6.65 -4.22
N VAL A 154 -8.45 7.52 -4.71
CA VAL A 154 -8.54 7.86 -6.15
C VAL A 154 -7.26 8.54 -6.63
N GLU A 155 -6.67 9.44 -5.83
CA GLU A 155 -5.41 10.11 -6.13
C GLU A 155 -4.26 9.12 -6.36
N VAL A 156 -4.15 8.08 -5.53
CA VAL A 156 -3.14 7.02 -5.72
C VAL A 156 -3.33 6.34 -7.08
N GLY A 157 -4.55 5.93 -7.41
CA GLY A 157 -4.85 5.26 -8.68
C GLY A 157 -4.72 6.18 -9.89
N GLY A 158 -5.19 7.42 -9.77
CA GLY A 158 -5.13 8.43 -10.83
C GLY A 158 -3.69 8.82 -11.18
N THR A 159 -2.88 9.11 -10.16
CA THR A 159 -1.46 9.41 -10.33
C THR A 159 -0.70 8.24 -10.94
N PHE A 160 -0.97 7.02 -10.44
CA PHE A 160 -0.37 5.81 -10.98
C PHE A 160 -0.76 5.60 -12.45
N GLY A 161 -2.05 5.65 -12.77
CA GLY A 161 -2.55 5.47 -14.13
C GLY A 161 -2.01 6.52 -15.10
N ALA A 162 -1.92 7.78 -14.67
CA ALA A 162 -1.35 8.85 -15.49
C ALA A 162 0.14 8.60 -15.79
N ARG A 163 0.89 8.07 -14.84
CA ARG A 163 2.35 7.85 -14.96
C ARG A 163 2.70 6.63 -15.82
N TYR A 164 1.92 5.56 -15.72
CA TYR A 164 2.28 4.25 -16.32
C TYR A 164 1.40 3.87 -17.52
N ARG A 165 0.50 4.73 -17.98
CA ARG A 165 -0.32 4.47 -19.19
C ARG A 165 0.56 4.34 -20.44
N GLU A 166 0.18 3.44 -21.33
CA GLU A 166 0.91 3.26 -22.59
C GLU A 166 0.78 4.49 -23.52
N ARG A 167 -0.44 4.83 -23.91
CA ARG A 167 -0.75 5.98 -24.76
C ARG A 167 -2.15 6.49 -24.47
N GLY A 168 -2.31 7.79 -24.42
CA GLY A 168 -3.63 8.40 -24.27
C GLY A 168 -4.32 8.12 -22.94
N TRP A 169 -5.62 8.38 -22.92
CA TRP A 169 -6.51 8.20 -21.78
C TRP A 169 -7.34 6.93 -21.97
N PHE A 170 -6.79 5.79 -21.56
CA PHE A 170 -7.46 4.50 -21.69
C PHE A 170 -8.65 4.33 -20.73
N SER A 171 -9.33 3.19 -20.87
CA SER A 171 -10.53 2.86 -20.13
C SER A 171 -10.35 2.91 -18.61
N GLY A 172 -9.20 2.54 -18.08
CA GLY A 172 -8.94 2.48 -16.63
C GLY A 172 -9.11 3.82 -15.94
N LEU A 173 -8.50 4.88 -16.44
CA LEU A 173 -8.66 6.22 -15.89
C LEU A 173 -10.08 6.76 -16.10
N THR A 174 -10.72 6.44 -17.23
CA THR A 174 -12.13 6.81 -17.50
C THR A 174 -13.06 6.13 -16.50
N ILE A 175 -12.87 4.83 -16.26
CA ILE A 175 -13.67 4.07 -15.30
C ILE A 175 -13.43 4.57 -13.87
N LEU A 176 -12.17 4.82 -13.49
CA LEU A 176 -11.83 5.37 -12.17
C LEU A 176 -12.54 6.72 -11.96
N SER A 177 -12.52 7.61 -12.97
CA SER A 177 -13.19 8.90 -12.90
C SER A 177 -14.72 8.74 -12.80
N ALA A 178 -15.32 7.83 -13.59
CA ALA A 178 -16.74 7.55 -13.53
C ALA A 178 -17.15 7.01 -12.15
N MET A 179 -16.41 6.03 -11.62
CA MET A 179 -16.64 5.47 -10.28
C MET A 179 -16.50 6.53 -9.20
N THR A 180 -15.53 7.44 -9.33
CA THR A 180 -15.34 8.57 -8.40
C THR A 180 -16.57 9.47 -8.37
N ASN A 181 -17.12 9.81 -9.53
CA ASN A 181 -18.33 10.63 -9.64
C ASN A 181 -19.57 9.95 -9.06
N MET A 182 -19.59 8.63 -9.00
CA MET A 182 -20.68 7.84 -8.39
C MET A 182 -20.61 7.79 -6.86
N LEU A 183 -19.43 7.96 -6.23
CA LEU A 183 -19.24 7.78 -4.79
C LEU A 183 -20.23 8.53 -3.88
N PRO A 184 -20.64 9.79 -4.17
CA PRO A 184 -21.62 10.50 -3.35
C PRO A 184 -23.03 9.85 -3.34
N HIS A 185 -23.32 9.01 -4.34
CA HIS A 185 -24.63 8.38 -4.54
C HIS A 185 -24.68 6.93 -4.05
N LEU A 186 -23.58 6.40 -3.53
CA LEU A 186 -23.42 5.01 -3.11
C LEU A 186 -23.43 4.90 -1.59
N ASN A 187 -23.89 3.76 -1.06
CA ASN A 187 -23.69 3.38 0.33
C ASN A 187 -22.23 2.99 0.58
N ASP A 188 -21.84 2.77 1.85
CA ASP A 188 -20.44 2.55 2.21
C ASP A 188 -19.85 1.27 1.61
N GLU A 189 -20.63 0.19 1.52
CA GLU A 189 -20.19 -1.08 0.90
C GLU A 189 -19.94 -0.91 -0.60
N ASP A 190 -20.87 -0.26 -1.30
CA ASP A 190 -20.78 -0.02 -2.73
C ASP A 190 -19.67 0.99 -3.08
N ARG A 191 -19.34 1.95 -2.19
CA ARG A 191 -18.17 2.84 -2.36
C ARG A 191 -16.87 2.06 -2.44
N VAL A 192 -16.68 1.05 -1.57
CA VAL A 192 -15.49 0.18 -1.61
C VAL A 192 -15.41 -0.55 -2.95
N LEU A 193 -16.52 -1.09 -3.41
CA LEU A 193 -16.59 -1.80 -4.70
C LEU A 193 -16.30 -0.87 -5.88
N ALA A 194 -16.84 0.33 -5.87
CA ALA A 194 -16.60 1.33 -6.93
C ALA A 194 -15.13 1.74 -7.01
N LEU A 195 -14.51 2.06 -5.86
CA LEU A 195 -13.08 2.37 -5.78
C LEU A 195 -12.23 1.21 -6.30
N TYR A 196 -12.47 0.01 -5.80
CA TYR A 196 -11.76 -1.19 -6.22
C TYR A 196 -11.90 -1.44 -7.73
N HIS A 197 -13.11 -1.32 -8.25
CA HIS A 197 -13.39 -1.54 -9.68
C HIS A 197 -12.59 -0.56 -10.55
N GLY A 198 -12.61 0.73 -10.22
CA GLY A 198 -11.80 1.74 -10.92
C GLY A 198 -10.31 1.41 -10.90
N LEU A 199 -9.77 1.07 -9.72
CA LEU A 199 -8.35 0.75 -9.55
C LEU A 199 -7.91 -0.50 -10.31
N VAL A 200 -8.73 -1.56 -10.36
CA VAL A 200 -8.42 -2.78 -11.12
C VAL A 200 -8.31 -2.49 -12.61
N HIS A 201 -9.16 -1.62 -13.14
CA HIS A 201 -9.07 -1.22 -14.54
C HIS A 201 -7.81 -0.37 -14.82
N VAL A 202 -7.43 0.52 -13.91
CA VAL A 202 -6.16 1.25 -14.01
C VAL A 202 -4.98 0.28 -14.00
N ALA A 203 -4.95 -0.69 -13.08
CA ALA A 203 -3.87 -1.67 -13.00
C ALA A 203 -3.74 -2.51 -14.28
N ARG A 204 -4.86 -2.88 -14.90
CA ARG A 204 -4.86 -3.64 -16.17
C ARG A 204 -4.31 -2.82 -17.33
N ASP A 205 -4.71 -1.55 -17.43
CA ASP A 205 -4.29 -0.67 -18.52
C ASP A 205 -2.81 -0.25 -18.41
N THR A 206 -2.24 -0.33 -17.20
CA THR A 206 -0.85 0.03 -16.92
C THR A 206 0.09 -1.18 -16.77
N ALA A 207 -0.46 -2.40 -16.87
CA ALA A 207 0.31 -3.62 -16.67
C ALA A 207 1.49 -3.71 -17.64
N MET A 208 2.69 -3.95 -17.11
CA MET A 208 3.94 -4.07 -17.84
C MET A 208 4.40 -2.81 -18.58
N GLN A 209 3.79 -1.65 -18.30
CA GLN A 209 4.17 -0.39 -18.91
C GLN A 209 5.30 0.29 -18.13
N ALA A 210 6.24 0.90 -18.85
CA ALA A 210 7.24 1.76 -18.25
C ALA A 210 6.64 3.12 -17.84
N PRO A 211 7.22 3.81 -16.83
CA PRO A 211 6.78 5.16 -16.50
C PRO A 211 7.05 6.12 -17.66
N HIS A 212 6.10 6.99 -17.94
CA HIS A 212 6.30 8.08 -18.87
C HIS A 212 7.22 9.15 -18.30
N PHE A 213 8.13 9.65 -19.12
CA PHE A 213 8.81 10.91 -18.84
C PHE A 213 7.82 12.05 -19.04
N GLN A 214 7.66 12.85 -18.01
CA GLN A 214 6.85 14.07 -18.10
C GLN A 214 7.67 15.15 -18.81
N LEU A 215 7.01 15.92 -19.64
CA LEU A 215 7.61 17.11 -20.22
C LEU A 215 7.66 18.23 -19.17
N ASP A 216 8.64 19.08 -19.28
CA ASP A 216 8.70 20.30 -18.46
C ASP A 216 7.78 21.38 -19.02
N GLU A 217 7.33 22.29 -18.15
CA GLU A 217 6.66 23.51 -18.55
C GLU A 217 7.56 24.40 -19.43
N LEU A 218 6.96 25.37 -20.10
CA LEU A 218 7.71 26.38 -20.82
C LEU A 218 8.57 27.22 -19.85
N PRO A 219 9.77 27.66 -20.23
CA PRO A 219 10.69 28.41 -19.36
C PRO A 219 10.21 29.83 -19.04
N THR A 220 9.02 30.22 -19.46
CA THR A 220 8.43 31.53 -19.23
C THR A 220 7.32 31.45 -18.19
N ARG A 221 7.34 32.42 -17.23
CA ARG A 221 6.35 32.48 -16.14
C ARG A 221 5.17 33.41 -16.43
N ASP A 222 5.23 34.22 -17.47
CA ASP A 222 4.27 35.31 -17.76
C ASP A 222 3.52 35.08 -19.09
N VAL A 223 3.00 33.87 -19.29
CA VAL A 223 2.11 33.62 -20.43
C VAL A 223 0.67 33.93 -20.03
N ALA A 224 0.02 34.81 -20.78
CA ALA A 224 -1.40 35.11 -20.55
C ALA A 224 -2.26 33.82 -20.68
N PRO A 225 -3.23 33.58 -19.76
CA PRO A 225 -4.11 32.42 -19.80
C PRO A 225 -4.79 32.21 -21.16
N GLU A 226 -5.24 33.26 -21.82
CA GLU A 226 -5.89 33.23 -23.13
C GLU A 226 -4.93 32.69 -24.22
N ARG A 227 -3.64 32.98 -24.11
CA ARG A 227 -2.64 32.47 -25.04
C ARG A 227 -2.38 30.98 -24.80
N LEU A 228 -2.33 30.54 -23.56
CA LEU A 228 -2.20 29.11 -23.21
C LEU A 228 -3.42 28.32 -23.71
N LYS A 229 -4.64 28.89 -23.53
CA LYS A 229 -5.88 28.34 -24.03
C LYS A 229 -5.87 28.19 -25.56
N LEU A 230 -5.43 29.21 -26.28
CA LEU A 230 -5.32 29.17 -27.74
C LEU A 230 -4.36 28.07 -28.18
N TRP A 231 -3.14 28.04 -27.61
CA TRP A 231 -2.14 27.04 -27.94
C TRP A 231 -2.61 25.62 -27.62
N LEU A 232 -3.25 25.40 -26.45
CA LEU A 232 -3.78 24.10 -26.08
C LEU A 232 -4.77 23.60 -27.13
N ARG A 233 -5.73 24.46 -27.57
CA ARG A 233 -6.70 24.12 -28.62
C ARG A 233 -6.05 23.82 -29.96
N GLU A 234 -5.10 24.63 -30.40
CA GLU A 234 -4.38 24.40 -31.66
C GLU A 234 -3.64 23.06 -31.62
N PHE A 235 -2.92 22.75 -30.55
CA PHE A 235 -2.21 21.48 -30.40
C PHE A 235 -3.16 20.28 -30.34
N VAL A 236 -4.31 20.40 -29.68
CA VAL A 236 -5.34 19.34 -29.65
C VAL A 236 -5.93 19.12 -31.04
N GLU A 237 -6.23 20.16 -31.80
CA GLU A 237 -6.77 20.09 -33.16
C GLU A 237 -5.81 19.35 -34.11
N VAL A 238 -4.53 19.65 -34.03
CA VAL A 238 -3.51 18.98 -34.86
C VAL A 238 -3.00 17.67 -34.27
N ARG A 239 -3.52 17.24 -33.12
CA ARG A 239 -3.11 16.04 -32.36
C ARG A 239 -1.65 16.06 -31.94
N ASP A 240 -1.10 17.24 -31.71
CA ASP A 240 0.23 17.43 -31.10
C ASP A 240 0.12 17.28 -29.59
N ARG A 241 0.39 16.06 -29.11
CA ARG A 241 0.33 15.71 -27.71
C ARG A 241 1.34 16.50 -26.88
N ASP A 242 2.56 16.60 -27.36
CA ASP A 242 3.68 17.17 -26.57
C ASP A 242 3.49 18.67 -26.41
N GLY A 243 3.04 19.37 -27.43
CA GLY A 243 2.65 20.76 -27.38
C GLY A 243 1.49 21.00 -26.41
N ALA A 244 0.43 20.17 -26.47
CA ALA A 244 -0.70 20.24 -25.59
C ALA A 244 -0.31 20.01 -24.12
N GLU A 245 0.52 18.99 -23.84
CA GLU A 245 1.01 18.68 -22.50
C GLU A 245 1.83 19.84 -21.91
N ARG A 246 2.75 20.43 -22.70
CA ARG A 246 3.55 21.57 -22.25
C ARG A 246 2.70 22.84 -21.99
N ALA A 247 1.72 23.11 -22.85
CA ALA A 247 0.82 24.24 -22.64
C ALA A 247 0.01 24.07 -21.36
N LEU A 248 -0.52 22.86 -21.11
CA LEU A 248 -1.27 22.54 -19.89
C LEU A 248 -0.39 22.59 -18.63
N LEU A 249 0.81 22.01 -18.66
CA LEU A 249 1.77 22.07 -17.55
C LEU A 249 2.15 23.50 -17.22
N THR A 250 2.35 24.34 -18.23
CA THR A 250 2.63 25.78 -18.03
C THR A 250 1.45 26.47 -17.36
N ALA A 251 0.21 26.17 -17.75
CA ALA A 251 -0.99 26.70 -17.11
C ALA A 251 -1.10 26.29 -15.63
N ILE A 252 -0.84 25.02 -15.31
CA ILE A 252 -0.83 24.51 -13.93
C ILE A 252 0.24 25.22 -13.11
N LYS A 253 1.43 25.38 -13.63
CA LYS A 253 2.54 26.06 -12.95
C LYS A 253 2.32 27.58 -12.79
N ALA A 254 1.56 28.19 -13.70
CA ALA A 254 1.10 29.55 -13.56
C ALA A 254 -0.01 29.75 -12.51
N GLY A 255 -0.48 28.65 -11.89
CA GLY A 255 -1.50 28.69 -10.83
C GLY A 255 -2.92 28.82 -11.35
N ILE A 256 -3.19 28.42 -12.58
CA ILE A 256 -4.59 28.38 -13.10
C ILE A 256 -5.33 27.27 -12.35
N GLU A 257 -6.42 27.67 -11.70
CA GLU A 257 -7.28 26.75 -10.94
C GLU A 257 -7.95 25.68 -11.82
N PRO A 258 -8.35 24.52 -11.28
CA PRO A 258 -8.93 23.42 -12.05
C PRO A 258 -10.11 23.81 -12.96
N ALA A 259 -10.97 24.72 -12.50
CA ALA A 259 -12.08 25.24 -13.31
C ALA A 259 -11.56 26.00 -14.54
N GLY A 260 -10.53 26.84 -14.37
CA GLY A 260 -9.90 27.55 -15.46
C GLY A 260 -9.19 26.62 -16.45
N LEU A 261 -8.57 25.53 -15.95
CA LEU A 261 -7.98 24.50 -16.81
C LEU A 261 -9.04 23.77 -17.64
N ALA A 262 -10.20 23.47 -17.06
CA ALA A 262 -11.32 22.87 -17.77
C ALA A 262 -11.87 23.80 -18.87
N ASP A 263 -11.90 25.12 -18.60
CA ASP A 263 -12.35 26.11 -19.59
C ASP A 263 -11.36 26.31 -20.75
N MET A 264 -10.12 25.85 -20.62
CA MET A 264 -9.13 25.87 -21.70
C MET A 264 -9.41 24.86 -22.81
N LEU A 265 -10.11 23.77 -22.49
CA LEU A 265 -10.50 22.71 -23.43
C LEU A 265 -11.77 23.09 -24.18
#